data_0b3f12a96e8fee7862c364f5387aa8cf
#
_entry.id   0b3f12a96e8fee7862c364f5387aa8cf
#
_cell.length_a   1.000
_cell.length_b   1.000
_cell.length_c   1.000
_cell.angle_alpha   90.00
_cell.angle_beta   90.00
_cell.angle_gamma   90.00
#
_symmetry.space_group_name_H-M   'P 1'
#
loop_
_entity.id
_entity.type
_entity.pdbx_description
1 polymer ?
#
loop_
_entity_poly.entity_id
_entity_poly.type
_entity_poly.pdbx_seq_one_letter_code
_entity_poly.pdbx_strand_id
1 'polypeptide(L)'
;MVTAEEKHPHLAHVVPAEGSLLVTDSLCIARGAPHKATAERFIDFILDGANGAVLSRETRYPTPNRAAQALMTPAERQRLGMTDEMRHRLFPLTDVGTNVAVLYDEAWSRILERPAHRQRGTP
;
A
#
# COMPACT_ATOMS: atom_id res chain seq x y z
N MET A 1 5.09 -0.94 5.83
CA MET A 1 6.10 -2.00 5.64
C MET A 1 7.50 -1.50 5.93
N VAL A 2 7.98 -0.46 5.28
CA VAL A 2 9.28 0.19 5.58
C VAL A 2 9.47 0.50 7.08
N THR A 3 8.39 0.84 7.79
CA THR A 3 8.41 1.11 9.23
C THR A 3 8.79 -0.10 10.08
N ALA A 4 8.46 -1.32 9.64
CA ALA A 4 8.83 -2.54 10.35
C ALA A 4 10.33 -2.85 10.18
N GLU A 5 10.87 -2.69 8.97
CA GLU A 5 12.29 -2.88 8.67
C GLU A 5 13.18 -1.88 9.44
N GLU A 6 12.73 -0.63 9.61
CA GLU A 6 13.46 0.39 10.37
C GLU A 6 13.58 0.02 11.86
N LYS A 7 12.56 -0.61 12.44
CA LYS A 7 12.55 -1.05 13.83
C LYS A 7 13.19 -2.43 14.03
N HIS A 8 13.23 -3.22 12.99
CA HIS A 8 13.66 -4.61 13.03
C HIS A 8 14.57 -4.92 11.83
N PRO A 9 15.88 -4.64 11.92
CA PRO A 9 16.83 -4.75 10.80
C PRO A 9 17.01 -6.17 10.25
N HIS A 10 16.47 -7.18 10.93
CA HIS A 10 16.44 -8.57 10.46
C HIS A 10 15.19 -8.92 9.63
N LEU A 11 14.26 -7.96 9.45
CA LEU A 11 13.12 -8.11 8.55
C LEU A 11 13.45 -7.51 7.19
N ALA A 12 12.96 -8.15 6.13
CA ALA A 12 13.00 -7.63 4.78
C ALA A 12 11.64 -7.78 4.11
N HIS A 13 11.26 -6.79 3.32
CA HIS A 13 10.09 -6.87 2.47
C HIS A 13 10.48 -7.38 1.10
N VAL A 14 9.78 -8.40 0.63
CA VAL A 14 10.01 -9.01 -0.67
C VAL A 14 8.70 -9.12 -1.44
N VAL A 15 8.72 -8.69 -2.70
CA VAL A 15 7.66 -9.00 -3.65
C VAL A 15 7.99 -10.37 -4.27
N PRO A 16 7.14 -11.39 -4.08
CA PRO A 16 7.40 -12.74 -4.61
C PRO A 16 7.52 -12.75 -6.13
N ALA A 17 8.12 -13.81 -6.67
CA ALA A 17 8.23 -13.98 -8.12
C ALA A 17 6.86 -14.12 -8.80
N GLU A 18 5.90 -14.71 -8.09
CA GLU A 18 4.50 -14.87 -8.51
C GLU A 18 3.75 -13.53 -8.57
N GLY A 19 4.28 -12.49 -7.95
CA GLY A 19 3.66 -11.18 -7.91
C GLY A 19 2.95 -10.86 -6.59
N SER A 20 2.32 -9.70 -6.56
CA SER A 20 1.56 -9.21 -5.40
C SER A 20 0.45 -8.26 -5.85
N LEU A 21 -0.49 -8.00 -4.94
CA LEU A 21 -1.55 -7.02 -5.18
C LEU A 21 -1.01 -5.59 -5.08
N LEU A 22 -1.42 -4.76 -6.03
CA LEU A 22 -1.27 -3.30 -5.97
C LEU A 22 -2.56 -2.68 -5.46
N VAL A 23 -2.52 -2.09 -4.29
CA VAL A 23 -3.63 -1.32 -3.73
C VAL A 23 -3.33 0.16 -3.91
N THR A 24 -4.32 0.92 -4.37
CA THR A 24 -4.24 2.37 -4.54
C THR A 24 -5.22 3.05 -3.62
N ASP A 25 -4.70 3.84 -2.69
CA ASP A 25 -5.53 4.70 -1.83
C ASP A 25 -5.88 5.98 -2.58
N SER A 26 -7.14 6.37 -2.54
CA SER A 26 -7.65 7.54 -3.25
C SER A 26 -8.43 8.46 -2.31
N LEU A 27 -8.23 9.76 -2.49
CA LEU A 27 -9.06 10.78 -1.83
C LEU A 27 -10.31 11.01 -2.67
N CYS A 28 -11.49 10.86 -2.05
CA CYS A 28 -12.77 11.05 -2.70
C CYS A 28 -13.63 12.09 -1.96
N ILE A 29 -14.37 12.88 -2.73
CA ILE A 29 -15.36 13.82 -2.18
C ILE A 29 -16.74 13.18 -2.35
N ALA A 30 -17.44 12.95 -1.23
CA ALA A 30 -18.76 12.36 -1.25
C ALA A 30 -19.76 13.26 -2.02
N ARG A 31 -20.73 12.63 -2.70
CA ARG A 31 -21.82 13.37 -3.34
C ARG A 31 -22.61 14.13 -2.27
N GLY A 32 -22.82 15.43 -2.49
CA GLY A 32 -23.53 16.29 -1.54
C GLY A 32 -22.69 16.76 -0.34
N ALA A 33 -21.39 16.60 -0.37
CA ALA A 33 -20.51 17.14 0.68
C ALA A 33 -20.73 18.65 0.83
N PRO A 34 -21.00 19.15 2.06
CA PRO A 34 -21.37 20.55 2.28
C PRO A 34 -20.22 21.54 2.01
N HIS A 35 -18.97 21.07 2.08
CA HIS A 35 -17.76 21.90 1.92
C HIS A 35 -16.88 21.40 0.77
N LYS A 36 -17.50 21.13 -0.39
CA LYS A 36 -16.80 20.61 -1.57
C LYS A 36 -15.57 21.43 -1.95
N ALA A 37 -15.69 22.76 -2.03
CA ALA A 37 -14.58 23.63 -2.40
C ALA A 37 -13.38 23.54 -1.42
N THR A 38 -13.65 23.36 -0.13
CA THR A 38 -12.60 23.15 0.87
C THR A 38 -11.92 21.80 0.70
N ALA A 39 -12.68 20.75 0.41
CA ALA A 39 -12.16 19.43 0.15
C ALA A 39 -11.30 19.42 -1.13
N GLU A 40 -11.71 20.09 -2.20
CA GLU A 40 -10.92 20.26 -3.42
C GLU A 40 -9.59 20.96 -3.14
N ARG A 41 -9.58 22.05 -2.35
CA ARG A 41 -8.34 22.74 -1.95
C ARG A 41 -7.42 21.85 -1.12
N PHE A 42 -7.96 20.99 -0.27
CA PHE A 42 -7.18 20.02 0.48
C PHE A 42 -6.53 18.99 -0.44
N ILE A 43 -7.27 18.49 -1.42
CA ILE A 43 -6.74 17.55 -2.43
C ILE A 43 -5.63 18.22 -3.23
N ASP A 44 -5.84 19.46 -3.72
CA ASP A 44 -4.82 20.23 -4.42
C ASP A 44 -3.56 20.43 -3.58
N PHE A 45 -3.73 20.73 -2.29
CA PHE A 45 -2.61 20.84 -1.35
C PHE A 45 -1.82 19.53 -1.22
N ILE A 46 -2.48 18.40 -1.13
CA ILE A 46 -1.84 17.07 -1.06
C ILE A 46 -1.16 16.71 -2.39
N LEU A 47 -1.74 17.13 -3.53
CA LEU A 47 -1.19 16.87 -4.87
C LEU A 47 -0.05 17.82 -5.25
N ASP A 48 0.19 18.88 -4.51
CA ASP A 48 1.41 19.68 -4.69
C ASP A 48 2.65 18.81 -4.52
N GLY A 49 3.66 19.04 -5.36
CA GLY A 49 4.86 18.19 -5.39
C GLY A 49 5.63 18.17 -4.06
N ALA A 50 5.77 19.33 -3.40
CA ALA A 50 6.48 19.42 -2.13
C ALA A 50 5.71 18.72 -1.02
N ASN A 51 4.41 18.99 -0.92
CA ASN A 51 3.54 18.37 0.08
C ASN A 51 3.40 16.85 -0.14
N GLY A 52 3.27 16.41 -1.39
CA GLY A 52 3.24 15.00 -1.75
C GLY A 52 4.54 14.25 -1.40
N ALA A 53 5.69 14.91 -1.54
CA ALA A 53 6.97 14.34 -1.13
C ALA A 53 7.06 14.20 0.40
N VAL A 54 6.61 15.21 1.15
CA VAL A 54 6.54 15.14 2.62
C VAL A 54 5.60 14.02 3.04
N LEU A 55 4.39 13.96 2.47
CA LEU A 55 3.41 12.90 2.77
C LEU A 55 3.98 11.50 2.57
N SER A 56 4.67 11.28 1.44
CA SER A 56 5.29 9.97 1.15
C SER A 56 6.39 9.61 2.16
N ARG A 57 7.18 10.58 2.62
CA ARG A 57 8.19 10.37 3.66
C ARG A 57 7.57 9.99 5.01
N GLU A 58 6.53 10.69 5.40
CA GLU A 58 5.86 10.48 6.68
C GLU A 58 5.07 9.16 6.72
N THR A 59 4.31 8.88 5.66
CA THR A 59 3.48 7.68 5.58
C THR A 59 4.25 6.43 5.17
N ARG A 60 5.45 6.59 4.60
CA ARG A 60 6.25 5.52 4.02
C ARG A 60 5.57 4.81 2.83
N TYR A 61 4.62 5.47 2.20
CA TYR A 61 3.96 4.96 1.00
C TYR A 61 4.57 5.55 -0.28
N PRO A 62 4.67 4.74 -1.35
CA PRO A 62 5.00 5.27 -2.67
C PRO A 62 3.99 6.33 -3.10
N THR A 63 4.47 7.38 -3.76
CA THR A 63 3.57 8.38 -4.35
C THR A 63 3.51 8.21 -5.87
N PRO A 64 2.33 8.27 -6.50
CA PRO A 64 2.20 8.33 -7.96
C PRO A 64 2.53 9.72 -8.53
N ASN A 65 2.67 10.74 -7.68
CA ASN A 65 2.92 12.12 -8.08
C ASN A 65 4.35 12.29 -8.59
N ARG A 66 4.52 12.52 -9.89
CA ARG A 66 5.84 12.69 -10.53
C ARG A 66 6.60 13.90 -10.02
N ALA A 67 5.90 15.01 -9.71
CA ALA A 67 6.52 16.20 -9.15
C ALA A 67 7.10 15.91 -7.75
N ALA A 68 6.37 15.15 -6.92
CA ALA A 68 6.85 14.70 -5.63
C ALA A 68 8.06 13.75 -5.76
N GLN A 69 8.01 12.81 -6.70
CA GLN A 69 9.13 11.89 -6.98
C GLN A 69 10.40 12.63 -7.42
N ALA A 70 10.27 13.71 -8.19
CA ALA A 70 11.40 14.53 -8.62
C ALA A 70 12.11 15.24 -7.45
N LEU A 71 11.39 15.50 -6.36
CA LEU A 71 11.92 16.12 -5.14
C LEU A 71 12.52 15.10 -4.14
N MET A 72 12.47 13.83 -4.45
CA MET A 72 13.06 12.77 -3.63
C MET A 72 14.49 12.48 -4.04
N THR A 73 15.33 12.20 -3.07
CA THR A 73 16.69 11.71 -3.32
C THR A 73 16.67 10.33 -3.99
N PRO A 74 17.75 9.89 -4.67
CA PRO A 74 17.84 8.54 -5.22
C PRO A 74 17.58 7.44 -4.17
N ALA A 75 18.11 7.61 -2.96
CA ALA A 75 17.92 6.67 -1.85
C ALA A 75 16.44 6.59 -1.40
N GLU A 76 15.75 7.73 -1.31
CA GLU A 76 14.32 7.77 -0.99
C GLU A 76 13.50 7.12 -2.09
N ARG A 77 13.79 7.37 -3.35
CA ARG A 77 13.10 6.73 -4.48
C ARG A 77 13.30 5.21 -4.50
N GLN A 78 14.50 4.74 -4.17
CA GLN A 78 14.76 3.31 -4.06
C GLN A 78 13.98 2.69 -2.91
N ARG A 79 13.89 3.36 -1.77
CA ARG A 79 13.25 2.84 -0.55
C ARG A 79 11.73 2.98 -0.56
N LEU A 80 11.21 4.11 -1.02
CA LEU A 80 9.77 4.43 -1.04
C LEU A 80 9.15 4.27 -2.41
N GLY A 81 9.97 4.11 -3.44
CA GLY A 81 9.52 4.01 -4.83
C GLY A 81 9.14 2.58 -5.22
N MET A 82 8.40 2.52 -6.29
CA MET A 82 8.09 1.29 -6.98
C MET A 82 9.04 1.18 -8.17
N THR A 83 9.94 0.20 -8.16
CA THR A 83 10.82 -0.06 -9.29
C THR A 83 10.03 -0.60 -10.49
N ASP A 84 10.57 -0.47 -11.70
CA ASP A 84 9.93 -1.02 -12.90
C ASP A 84 9.82 -2.55 -12.80
N GLU A 85 10.82 -3.22 -12.24
CA GLU A 85 10.78 -4.65 -11.98
C GLU A 85 9.63 -5.04 -11.05
N MET A 86 9.42 -4.30 -9.96
CA MET A 86 8.29 -4.52 -9.06
C MET A 86 6.96 -4.30 -9.77
N ARG A 87 6.85 -3.25 -10.62
CA ARG A 87 5.61 -2.95 -11.36
C ARG A 87 5.15 -4.11 -12.22
N HIS A 88 6.07 -4.80 -12.88
CA HIS A 88 5.75 -5.96 -13.73
C HIS A 88 5.26 -7.18 -12.95
N ARG A 89 5.47 -7.20 -11.63
CA ARG A 89 5.00 -8.27 -10.73
C ARG A 89 3.75 -7.87 -9.94
N LEU A 90 3.27 -6.64 -10.09
CA LEU A 90 2.11 -6.16 -9.36
C LEU A 90 0.88 -6.13 -10.27
N PHE A 91 -0.24 -6.55 -9.73
CA PHE A 91 -1.53 -6.48 -10.40
C PHE A 91 -2.53 -5.70 -9.53
N PRO A 92 -3.35 -4.83 -10.13
CA PRO A 92 -4.30 -4.03 -9.40
C PRO A 92 -5.35 -4.93 -8.74
N LEU A 93 -5.78 -4.54 -7.53
CA LEU A 93 -6.93 -5.15 -6.90
C LEU A 93 -8.17 -4.79 -7.73
N THR A 94 -8.80 -5.78 -8.33
CA THR A 94 -10.03 -5.63 -9.11
C THR A 94 -11.21 -6.21 -8.35
N ASP A 95 -12.40 -5.67 -8.59
CA ASP A 95 -13.62 -6.29 -8.07
C ASP A 95 -13.81 -7.68 -8.71
N VAL A 96 -13.79 -8.70 -7.89
CA VAL A 96 -13.93 -10.10 -8.31
C VAL A 96 -15.41 -10.54 -8.37
N GLY A 97 -16.33 -9.66 -8.01
CA GLY A 97 -17.76 -9.96 -7.91
C GLY A 97 -18.12 -10.83 -6.68
N THR A 98 -19.39 -10.79 -6.33
CA THR A 98 -19.91 -11.39 -5.07
C THR A 98 -19.64 -12.89 -4.97
N ASN A 99 -19.76 -13.62 -6.08
CA ASN A 99 -19.59 -15.09 -6.04
C ASN A 99 -18.16 -15.51 -5.69
N VAL A 100 -17.17 -14.77 -6.16
CA VAL A 100 -15.75 -15.03 -5.85
C VAL A 100 -15.40 -14.49 -4.47
N ALA A 101 -15.96 -13.35 -4.05
CA ALA A 101 -15.78 -12.80 -2.71
C ALA A 101 -16.18 -13.81 -1.62
N VAL A 102 -17.31 -14.51 -1.78
CA VAL A 102 -17.75 -15.57 -0.85
C VAL A 102 -16.71 -16.67 -0.72
N LEU A 103 -16.06 -17.09 -1.82
CA LEU A 103 -15.02 -18.11 -1.76
C LEU A 103 -13.78 -17.64 -0.97
N TYR A 104 -13.43 -16.35 -1.07
CA TYR A 104 -12.36 -15.77 -0.25
C TYR A 104 -12.73 -15.77 1.23
N ASP A 105 -13.95 -15.38 1.58
CA ASP A 105 -14.42 -15.36 2.96
C ASP A 105 -14.44 -16.77 3.57
N GLU A 106 -14.91 -17.76 2.82
CA GLU A 106 -14.87 -19.16 3.24
C GLU A 106 -13.43 -19.68 3.45
N ALA A 107 -12.54 -19.37 2.51
CA ALA A 107 -11.14 -19.78 2.60
C ALA A 107 -10.46 -19.13 3.82
N TRP A 108 -10.73 -17.86 4.06
CA TRP A 108 -10.20 -17.11 5.20
C TRP A 108 -10.73 -17.67 6.52
N SER A 109 -12.03 -17.94 6.62
CA SER A 109 -12.64 -18.56 7.79
C SER A 109 -12.00 -19.91 8.14
N ARG A 110 -11.77 -20.76 7.15
CA ARG A 110 -11.05 -22.05 7.35
C ARG A 110 -9.62 -21.87 7.87
N ILE A 111 -8.92 -20.81 7.47
CA ILE A 111 -7.57 -20.49 7.95
C ILE A 111 -7.63 -20.07 9.43
N LEU A 112 -8.60 -19.21 9.79
CA LEU A 112 -8.76 -18.72 11.15
C LEU A 112 -9.21 -19.82 12.13
N GLU A 113 -10.04 -20.75 11.67
CA GLU A 113 -10.55 -21.88 12.46
C GLU A 113 -9.47 -22.96 12.70
N ARG A 114 -8.36 -22.91 11.96
CA ARG A 114 -7.27 -23.86 12.12
C ARG A 114 -6.58 -23.64 13.47
N PRO A 115 -6.61 -24.62 14.42
CA PRO A 115 -5.92 -24.44 15.68
C PRO A 115 -4.43 -24.17 15.41
N ALA A 116 -3.88 -23.16 16.08
CA ALA A 116 -2.46 -22.86 16.00
C ALA A 116 -1.67 -24.14 16.30
N HIS A 117 -0.86 -24.56 15.32
CA HIS A 117 -0.02 -25.75 15.49
C HIS A 117 0.90 -25.47 16.69
N ARG A 118 0.59 -26.07 17.85
CA ARG A 118 1.51 -26.06 18.99
C ARG A 118 2.86 -26.54 18.45
N GLN A 119 3.83 -25.63 18.42
CA GLN A 119 5.23 -26.05 18.28
C GLN A 119 5.47 -27.07 19.38
N ARG A 120 5.55 -28.34 18.99
CA ARG A 120 6.05 -29.38 19.89
C ARG A 120 7.50 -28.99 20.17
N GLY A 121 7.73 -28.54 21.39
CA GLY A 121 9.08 -28.39 21.88
C GLY A 121 9.81 -29.70 21.64
N THR A 122 10.89 -29.63 20.93
CA THR A 122 11.93 -30.67 20.91
C THR A 122 12.55 -30.71 22.30
N PRO A 123 12.76 -31.91 22.88
CA PRO A 123 13.41 -32.09 24.17
C PRO A 123 14.87 -31.60 24.19
#